data_922019c90e472355b3f09878f57cea1f
#
_entry.id   922019c90e472355b3f09878f57cea1f
#
_cell.length_a   1.000
_cell.length_b   1.000
_cell.length_c   1.000
_cell.angle_alpha   90.00
_cell.angle_beta   90.00
_cell.angle_gamma   90.00
#
_symmetry.space_group_name_H-M   'P 1'
#
loop_
_entity.id
_entity.type
_entity.pdbx_description
1 polymer ?
#
loop_
_entity_poly.entity_id
_entity_poly.type
_entity_poly.pdbx_seq_one_letter_code
_entity_poly.pdbx_strand_id
1 'polypeptide(L)'
;MFFKDPAKLKEFIESSKRIFDIPFDSTRKMMSVIVKEDGKDTCYVKGAPERVLDKCDYVLENNKLKPFTYQKKKQVEEFITAMSSRALRCIAAAYKEENLTKSGKLEEHLIFIGVAGSIDPPRNEARDAVLKCKLAGIKPVMITGDHQNTALAIAKSLNICNNEDQVMTGAEIEEIDDSELEKKVKKVRVFARVSPSHKLRIVRAFKKNGNIVAMTGDGVNDAPAIKEADIGIAMGISGTDVTKEASSMILMDDNFSTIVAAVEEGRIISVSYTHLRAHETELH
;
A
#
# COMPACT_ATOMS: atom_id res chain seq x y z
N MET A 1 7.93 24.45 -15.38
CA MET A 1 9.41 24.48 -15.29
C MET A 1 9.87 23.15 -14.70
N PHE A 2 10.63 22.34 -15.43
CA PHE A 2 11.14 21.08 -14.90
C PHE A 2 12.58 21.32 -14.42
N PHE A 3 12.78 21.24 -13.11
CA PHE A 3 14.12 21.23 -12.54
C PHE A 3 14.73 19.85 -12.77
N LYS A 4 15.65 19.74 -13.73
CA LYS A 4 16.49 18.54 -13.93
C LYS A 4 17.61 18.45 -12.89
N ASP A 5 17.88 19.56 -12.20
CA ASP A 5 18.95 19.71 -11.22
C ASP A 5 18.37 19.82 -9.81
N PRO A 6 18.66 18.85 -8.91
CA PRO A 6 18.19 18.88 -7.53
C PRO A 6 18.62 20.13 -6.74
N ALA A 7 19.79 20.72 -7.07
CA ALA A 7 20.29 21.92 -6.41
C ALA A 7 19.41 23.13 -6.72
N LYS A 8 18.98 23.29 -7.97
CA LYS A 8 18.06 24.35 -8.38
C LYS A 8 16.67 24.19 -7.78
N LEU A 9 16.20 22.94 -7.62
CA LEU A 9 14.95 22.68 -6.93
C LEU A 9 15.02 23.08 -5.46
N LYS A 10 16.14 22.82 -4.80
CA LYS A 10 16.34 23.19 -3.40
C LYS A 10 16.39 24.72 -3.24
N GLU A 11 17.14 25.42 -4.09
CA GLU A 11 17.19 26.89 -4.13
C GLU A 11 15.81 27.51 -4.33
N PHE A 12 15.01 26.96 -5.26
CA PHE A 12 13.63 27.40 -5.50
C PHE A 12 12.73 27.20 -4.26
N ILE A 13 12.82 26.04 -3.59
CA ILE A 13 12.05 25.76 -2.37
C ILE A 13 12.46 26.73 -1.24
N GLU A 14 13.75 27.01 -1.07
CA GLU A 14 14.28 27.91 -0.06
C GLU A 14 13.92 29.37 -0.32
N SER A 15 13.84 29.78 -1.59
CA SER A 15 13.44 31.16 -1.98
C SER A 15 11.93 31.39 -1.88
N SER A 16 11.10 30.35 -1.94
CA SER A 16 9.64 30.47 -1.88
C SER A 16 9.17 30.65 -0.44
N LYS A 17 8.61 31.81 -0.12
CA LYS A 17 8.08 32.10 1.22
C LYS A 17 6.70 31.42 1.38
N ARG A 18 6.60 30.39 2.18
CA ARG A 18 5.31 29.81 2.59
C ARG A 18 4.53 30.79 3.46
N ILE A 19 3.27 31.04 3.10
CA ILE A 19 2.34 31.90 3.81
C ILE A 19 1.40 31.09 4.69
N PHE A 20 0.84 30.02 4.12
CA PHE A 20 -0.17 29.20 4.79
C PHE A 20 -0.19 27.78 4.25
N ASP A 21 -0.43 26.81 5.12
CA ASP A 21 -0.56 25.39 4.76
C ASP A 21 -1.94 24.87 5.19
N ILE A 22 -2.61 24.15 4.29
CA ILE A 22 -3.77 23.33 4.63
C ILE A 22 -3.30 21.87 4.63
N PRO A 23 -3.12 21.26 5.81
CA PRO A 23 -2.58 19.91 5.93
C PRO A 23 -3.40 18.87 5.18
N PHE A 24 -2.82 17.70 4.92
CA PHE A 24 -3.55 16.58 4.35
C PHE A 24 -4.68 16.14 5.29
N ASP A 25 -5.85 15.96 4.72
CA ASP A 25 -7.01 15.41 5.39
C ASP A 25 -7.52 14.16 4.65
N SER A 26 -7.79 13.08 5.38
CA SER A 26 -8.18 11.79 4.79
C SER A 26 -9.56 11.79 4.14
N THR A 27 -10.46 12.67 4.56
CA THR A 27 -11.81 12.82 3.98
C THR A 27 -11.72 13.63 2.68
N ARG A 28 -10.96 14.71 2.71
CA ARG A 28 -10.70 15.59 1.57
C ARG A 28 -9.72 14.96 0.58
N LYS A 29 -8.78 14.14 1.07
CA LYS A 29 -7.69 13.47 0.31
C LYS A 29 -6.79 14.42 -0.47
N MET A 30 -6.62 15.62 0.00
CA MET A 30 -5.80 16.68 -0.59
C MET A 30 -5.03 17.45 0.48
N MET A 31 -3.96 18.11 0.07
CA MET A 31 -3.27 19.15 0.84
C MET A 31 -2.95 20.31 -0.06
N SER A 32 -2.83 21.49 0.52
CA SER A 32 -2.57 22.74 -0.22
C SER A 32 -1.57 23.59 0.52
N VAL A 33 -0.72 24.27 -0.25
CA VAL A 33 0.29 25.18 0.28
C VAL A 33 0.17 26.51 -0.47
N ILE A 34 0.14 27.62 0.24
CA ILE A 34 0.16 28.95 -0.34
C ILE A 34 1.56 29.51 -0.18
N VAL A 35 2.15 29.90 -1.29
CA VAL A 35 3.48 30.53 -1.34
C VAL A 35 3.39 31.92 -2.00
N LYS A 36 4.31 32.77 -1.64
CA LYS A 36 4.48 34.06 -2.29
C LYS A 36 5.62 33.99 -3.28
N GLU A 37 5.30 34.14 -4.57
CA GLU A 37 6.25 34.13 -5.69
C GLU A 37 6.05 35.38 -6.53
N ASP A 38 7.12 36.14 -6.81
CA ASP A 38 7.11 37.35 -7.64
C ASP A 38 6.02 38.39 -7.26
N GLY A 39 5.71 38.46 -5.96
CA GLY A 39 4.72 39.40 -5.42
C GLY A 39 3.26 38.91 -5.54
N LYS A 40 3.03 37.73 -6.11
CA LYS A 40 1.71 37.06 -6.20
C LYS A 40 1.60 35.91 -5.21
N ASP A 41 0.38 35.64 -4.77
CA ASP A 41 0.09 34.47 -3.96
C ASP A 41 -0.31 33.30 -4.88
N THR A 42 0.38 32.17 -4.75
CA THR A 42 0.11 30.97 -5.52
C THR A 42 -0.29 29.84 -4.57
N CYS A 43 -1.44 29.24 -4.80
CA CYS A 43 -1.90 28.07 -4.10
C CYS A 43 -1.55 26.81 -4.90
N TYR A 44 -0.69 25.96 -4.35
CA TYR A 44 -0.38 24.64 -4.91
C TYR A 44 -1.17 23.57 -4.16
N VAL A 45 -1.85 22.71 -4.93
CA VAL A 45 -2.70 21.64 -4.44
C VAL A 45 -2.15 20.32 -4.94
N LYS A 46 -2.03 19.32 -4.05
CA LYS A 46 -1.75 17.93 -4.41
C LYS A 46 -2.68 16.98 -3.67
N GLY A 47 -3.04 15.87 -4.30
CA GLY A 47 -3.92 14.89 -3.66
C GLY A 47 -4.33 13.74 -4.55
N ALA A 48 -5.35 13.04 -4.11
CA ALA A 48 -5.96 11.96 -4.87
C ALA A 48 -6.47 12.51 -6.23
N PRO A 49 -6.10 11.84 -7.35
CA PRO A 49 -6.42 12.36 -8.68
C PRO A 49 -7.88 12.72 -8.87
N GLU A 50 -8.79 11.84 -8.45
CA GLU A 50 -10.24 12.06 -8.55
C GLU A 50 -10.70 13.36 -7.87
N ARG A 51 -10.08 13.69 -6.71
CA ARG A 51 -10.44 14.89 -5.94
C ARG A 51 -9.88 16.17 -6.55
N VAL A 52 -8.65 16.10 -7.05
CA VAL A 52 -7.99 17.25 -7.68
C VAL A 52 -8.62 17.55 -9.03
N LEU A 53 -8.92 16.53 -9.86
CA LEU A 53 -9.56 16.70 -11.17
C LEU A 53 -10.93 17.38 -11.07
N ASP A 54 -11.73 17.04 -10.06
CA ASP A 54 -13.04 17.65 -9.80
C ASP A 54 -12.97 19.16 -9.53
N LYS A 55 -11.83 19.62 -8.98
CA LYS A 55 -11.59 21.02 -8.61
C LYS A 55 -10.94 21.85 -9.72
N CYS A 56 -10.58 21.23 -10.84
CA CYS A 56 -9.88 21.89 -11.95
C CYS A 56 -10.82 22.28 -13.08
N ASP A 57 -10.78 23.54 -13.49
CA ASP A 57 -11.48 24.08 -14.66
C ASP A 57 -10.57 24.28 -15.86
N TYR A 58 -9.27 24.39 -15.60
CA TYR A 58 -8.24 24.64 -16.62
C TYR A 58 -7.13 23.59 -16.55
N VAL A 59 -6.40 23.46 -17.65
CA VAL A 59 -5.21 22.60 -17.77
C VAL A 59 -4.08 23.38 -18.42
N LEU A 60 -2.86 23.16 -17.91
CA LEU A 60 -1.64 23.74 -18.49
C LEU A 60 -1.07 22.78 -19.54
N GLU A 61 -1.21 23.12 -20.82
CA GLU A 61 -0.64 22.34 -21.92
C GLU A 61 0.36 23.20 -22.73
N ASN A 62 1.59 22.73 -22.83
CA ASN A 62 2.67 23.46 -23.55
C ASN A 62 2.80 24.92 -23.10
N ASN A 63 2.77 25.15 -21.79
CA ASN A 63 2.77 26.47 -21.15
C ASN A 63 1.60 27.40 -21.57
N LYS A 64 0.50 26.82 -22.06
CA LYS A 64 -0.72 27.57 -22.37
C LYS A 64 -1.88 27.08 -21.52
N LEU A 65 -2.61 28.03 -20.96
CA LEU A 65 -3.83 27.75 -20.22
C LEU A 65 -4.95 27.41 -21.20
N LYS A 66 -5.60 26.28 -21.02
CA LYS A 66 -6.74 25.82 -21.80
C LYS A 66 -7.88 25.35 -20.91
N PRO A 67 -9.15 25.43 -21.36
CA PRO A 67 -10.27 24.83 -20.61
C PRO A 67 -10.05 23.32 -20.41
N PHE A 68 -10.31 22.85 -19.21
CA PHE A 68 -10.22 21.42 -18.87
C PHE A 68 -11.56 20.73 -19.16
N THR A 69 -11.80 20.46 -20.44
CA THR A 69 -13.06 19.88 -20.92
C THR A 69 -13.27 18.45 -20.39
N TYR A 70 -14.53 18.01 -20.37
CA TYR A 70 -14.89 16.63 -19.96
C TYR A 70 -14.09 15.56 -20.71
N GLN A 71 -13.90 15.73 -22.03
CA GLN A 71 -13.11 14.78 -22.82
C GLN A 71 -11.66 14.69 -22.35
N LYS A 72 -11.04 15.82 -22.01
CA LYS A 72 -9.67 15.85 -21.49
C LYS A 72 -9.57 15.25 -20.10
N LYS A 73 -10.54 15.53 -19.20
CA LYS A 73 -10.60 14.88 -17.88
C LYS A 73 -10.66 13.37 -18.03
N LYS A 74 -11.51 12.86 -18.91
CA LYS A 74 -11.63 11.44 -19.19
C LYS A 74 -10.34 10.80 -19.71
N GLN A 75 -9.63 11.48 -20.62
CA GLN A 75 -8.30 11.01 -21.08
C GLN A 75 -7.29 10.91 -19.94
N VAL A 76 -7.28 11.89 -19.02
CA VAL A 76 -6.41 11.85 -17.84
C VAL A 76 -6.81 10.70 -16.90
N GLU A 77 -8.09 10.45 -16.68
CA GLU A 77 -8.60 9.32 -15.88
C GLU A 77 -8.21 7.97 -16.49
N GLU A 78 -8.31 7.80 -17.79
CA GLU A 78 -7.86 6.61 -18.51
C GLU A 78 -6.34 6.40 -18.34
N PHE A 79 -5.55 7.48 -18.41
CA PHE A 79 -4.12 7.43 -18.17
C PHE A 79 -3.78 7.06 -16.71
N ILE A 80 -4.51 7.62 -15.74
CA ILE A 80 -4.37 7.28 -14.31
C ILE A 80 -4.71 5.79 -14.09
N THR A 81 -5.75 5.31 -14.72
CA THR A 81 -6.15 3.88 -14.65
C THR A 81 -5.04 2.99 -15.21
N ALA A 82 -4.45 3.36 -16.35
CA ALA A 82 -3.33 2.63 -16.94
C ALA A 82 -2.07 2.67 -16.06
N MET A 83 -1.80 3.77 -15.36
CA MET A 83 -0.71 3.85 -14.38
C MET A 83 -0.99 2.99 -13.15
N SER A 84 -2.21 3.04 -12.63
CA SER A 84 -2.63 2.26 -11.45
C SER A 84 -2.63 0.75 -11.71
N SER A 85 -2.98 0.32 -12.93
CA SER A 85 -2.89 -1.09 -13.33
C SER A 85 -1.44 -1.63 -13.37
N ARG A 86 -0.45 -0.71 -13.38
CA ARG A 86 0.99 -1.01 -13.27
C ARG A 86 1.53 -0.83 -11.84
N ALA A 87 0.65 -0.86 -10.85
CA ALA A 87 0.96 -0.64 -9.42
C ALA A 87 1.49 0.76 -9.07
N LEU A 88 1.30 1.77 -9.93
CA LEU A 88 1.69 3.13 -9.62
C LEU A 88 0.63 3.80 -8.72
N ARG A 89 1.08 4.33 -7.59
CA ARG A 89 0.26 5.19 -6.74
C ARG A 89 0.27 6.60 -7.33
N CYS A 90 -0.87 7.03 -7.85
CA CYS A 90 -0.99 8.30 -8.54
C CYS A 90 -1.35 9.44 -7.59
N ILE A 91 -0.65 10.57 -7.75
CA ILE A 91 -0.93 11.84 -7.09
C ILE A 91 -1.09 12.90 -8.17
N ALA A 92 -2.20 13.62 -8.18
CA ALA A 92 -2.41 14.76 -9.05
C ALA A 92 -1.93 16.05 -8.40
N ALA A 93 -1.49 16.99 -9.23
CA ALA A 93 -1.08 18.33 -8.83
C ALA A 93 -1.82 19.39 -9.66
N ALA A 94 -2.21 20.46 -8.99
CA ALA A 94 -2.86 21.62 -9.57
C ALA A 94 -2.40 22.90 -8.85
N TYR A 95 -2.64 24.06 -9.44
CA TYR A 95 -2.34 25.33 -8.82
C TYR A 95 -3.38 26.39 -9.17
N LYS A 96 -3.32 27.52 -8.46
CA LYS A 96 -4.13 28.71 -8.71
C LYS A 96 -3.31 29.95 -8.32
N GLU A 97 -3.28 30.93 -9.21
CA GLU A 97 -2.69 32.26 -8.97
C GLU A 97 -3.82 33.26 -8.74
N GLU A 98 -3.93 33.80 -7.55
CA GLU A 98 -4.87 34.87 -7.22
C GLU A 98 -4.38 35.66 -6.00
N ASN A 99 -4.93 36.89 -5.80
CA ASN A 99 -4.82 37.55 -4.51
C ASN A 99 -5.68 36.84 -3.46
N LEU A 100 -5.13 35.77 -2.88
CA LEU A 100 -5.82 34.78 -2.07
C LEU A 100 -6.34 35.30 -0.72
N THR A 101 -5.94 36.50 -0.32
CA THR A 101 -6.40 37.17 0.90
C THR A 101 -7.88 37.58 0.86
N LYS A 102 -8.57 37.45 -0.28
CA LYS A 102 -9.97 37.90 -0.47
C LYS A 102 -10.96 36.80 -0.87
N SER A 103 -10.52 35.63 -1.26
CA SER A 103 -11.44 34.57 -1.73
C SER A 103 -11.43 33.36 -0.77
N GLY A 104 -12.58 33.06 -0.18
CA GLY A 104 -12.75 31.93 0.73
C GLY A 104 -12.72 30.53 0.07
N LYS A 105 -12.31 30.42 -1.22
CA LYS A 105 -12.35 29.20 -2.01
C LYS A 105 -11.01 28.88 -2.65
N LEU A 106 -10.03 28.57 -1.78
CA LEU A 106 -8.64 28.32 -2.19
C LEU A 106 -8.48 27.09 -3.11
N GLU A 107 -9.30 26.08 -2.95
CA GLU A 107 -9.20 24.77 -3.64
C GLU A 107 -10.28 24.60 -4.72
N GLU A 108 -10.77 25.67 -5.31
CA GLU A 108 -11.73 25.66 -6.44
C GLU A 108 -11.17 26.43 -7.62
N HIS A 109 -11.63 26.09 -8.83
CA HIS A 109 -11.20 26.72 -10.10
C HIS A 109 -9.69 26.59 -10.33
N LEU A 110 -9.15 25.38 -10.08
CA LEU A 110 -7.73 25.11 -10.18
C LEU A 110 -7.28 24.90 -11.63
N ILE A 111 -5.99 25.09 -11.85
CA ILE A 111 -5.29 24.78 -13.09
C ILE A 111 -4.57 23.45 -12.90
N PHE A 112 -4.99 22.43 -13.62
CA PHE A 112 -4.36 21.12 -13.58
C PHE A 112 -2.96 21.14 -14.20
N ILE A 113 -1.95 20.63 -13.48
CA ILE A 113 -0.57 20.54 -13.94
C ILE A 113 -0.28 19.15 -14.51
N GLY A 114 -0.68 18.11 -13.78
CA GLY A 114 -0.38 16.75 -14.17
C GLY A 114 -0.55 15.73 -13.05
N VAL A 115 -0.18 14.48 -13.37
CA VAL A 115 -0.19 13.35 -12.45
C VAL A 115 1.22 12.79 -12.34
N ALA A 116 1.66 12.52 -11.11
CA ALA A 116 2.87 11.77 -10.83
C ALA A 116 2.49 10.38 -10.30
N GLY A 117 3.09 9.34 -10.85
CA GLY A 117 2.96 7.97 -10.33
C GLY A 117 4.22 7.58 -9.57
N SER A 118 4.05 7.10 -8.35
CA SER A 118 5.11 6.50 -7.54
C SER A 118 4.84 5.02 -7.39
N ILE A 119 5.87 4.21 -7.49
CA ILE A 119 5.82 2.79 -7.18
C ILE A 119 6.83 2.51 -6.06
N ASP A 120 6.41 1.73 -5.10
CA ASP A 120 7.30 1.09 -4.13
C ASP A 120 7.45 -0.37 -4.59
N PRO A 121 8.54 -0.69 -5.32
CA PRO A 121 8.70 -2.02 -5.88
C PRO A 121 8.94 -3.03 -4.77
N PRO A 122 8.44 -4.26 -4.90
CA PRO A 122 8.80 -5.32 -4.00
C PRO A 122 10.32 -5.51 -3.96
N ARG A 123 10.85 -5.90 -2.81
CA ARG A 123 12.27 -6.26 -2.69
C ARG A 123 12.59 -7.42 -3.65
N ASN A 124 13.78 -7.41 -4.24
CA ASN A 124 14.17 -8.43 -5.23
C ASN A 124 14.07 -9.85 -4.67
N GLU A 125 14.44 -10.04 -3.39
CA GLU A 125 14.43 -11.33 -2.69
C GLU A 125 13.01 -11.86 -2.41
N ALA A 126 12.00 -10.98 -2.40
CA ALA A 126 10.63 -11.37 -2.06
C ALA A 126 10.05 -12.37 -3.07
N ARG A 127 10.39 -12.23 -4.36
CA ARG A 127 9.92 -13.16 -5.40
C ARG A 127 10.44 -14.58 -5.20
N ASP A 128 11.73 -14.71 -4.90
CA ASP A 128 12.38 -16.00 -4.67
C ASP A 128 11.87 -16.64 -3.37
N ALA A 129 11.66 -15.83 -2.33
CA ALA A 129 11.06 -16.27 -1.08
C ALA A 129 9.62 -16.80 -1.28
N VAL A 130 8.79 -16.10 -2.07
CA VAL A 130 7.44 -16.57 -2.44
C VAL A 130 7.50 -17.90 -3.19
N LEU A 131 8.44 -18.06 -4.12
CA LEU A 131 8.63 -19.33 -4.84
C LEU A 131 9.01 -20.47 -3.89
N LYS A 132 9.97 -20.25 -2.99
CA LYS A 132 10.36 -21.22 -1.96
C LYS A 132 9.16 -21.63 -1.07
N CYS A 133 8.36 -20.65 -0.62
CA CYS A 133 7.12 -20.95 0.11
C CYS A 133 6.21 -21.91 -0.64
N LYS A 134 5.95 -21.63 -1.92
CA LYS A 134 5.08 -22.49 -2.76
C LYS A 134 5.63 -23.89 -2.91
N LEU A 135 6.92 -24.04 -3.18
CA LEU A 135 7.60 -25.35 -3.28
C LEU A 135 7.53 -26.13 -1.97
N ALA A 136 7.55 -25.42 -0.84
CA ALA A 136 7.42 -25.99 0.50
C ALA A 136 5.95 -26.25 0.92
N GLY A 137 4.96 -26.07 0.03
CA GLY A 137 3.54 -26.25 0.31
C GLY A 137 2.89 -25.11 1.12
N ILE A 138 3.62 -24.02 1.36
CA ILE A 138 3.12 -22.84 2.06
C ILE A 138 2.40 -21.94 1.04
N LYS A 139 1.25 -21.39 1.41
CA LYS A 139 0.44 -20.52 0.57
C LYS A 139 0.64 -19.06 0.99
N PRO A 140 1.48 -18.28 0.28
CA PRO A 140 1.60 -16.84 0.54
C PRO A 140 0.29 -16.13 0.23
N VAL A 141 -0.14 -15.26 1.15
CA VAL A 141 -1.33 -14.42 1.03
C VAL A 141 -0.93 -12.98 1.26
N MET A 142 -1.36 -12.08 0.38
CA MET A 142 -1.13 -10.65 0.53
C MET A 142 -2.35 -9.99 1.16
N ILE A 143 -2.12 -9.23 2.23
CA ILE A 143 -3.15 -8.43 2.90
C ILE A 143 -2.67 -6.97 2.93
N THR A 144 -3.40 -6.06 2.29
CA THR A 144 -2.98 -4.66 2.14
C THR A 144 -4.14 -3.68 2.23
N GLY A 145 -3.84 -2.46 2.68
CA GLY A 145 -4.75 -1.30 2.59
C GLY A 145 -4.80 -0.66 1.20
N ASP A 146 -3.93 -1.07 0.26
CA ASP A 146 -3.84 -0.51 -1.08
C ASP A 146 -5.06 -0.84 -1.95
N HIS A 147 -5.18 -0.08 -3.04
CA HIS A 147 -6.22 -0.31 -4.04
C HIS A 147 -6.07 -1.69 -4.69
N GLN A 148 -7.21 -2.32 -5.04
CA GLN A 148 -7.27 -3.65 -5.65
C GLN A 148 -6.31 -3.82 -6.84
N ASN A 149 -6.29 -2.87 -7.78
CA ASN A 149 -5.44 -2.94 -8.97
C ASN A 149 -3.95 -2.91 -8.63
N THR A 150 -3.55 -2.09 -7.65
CA THR A 150 -2.18 -2.01 -7.15
C THR A 150 -1.76 -3.32 -6.48
N ALA A 151 -2.61 -3.83 -5.57
CA ALA A 151 -2.38 -5.09 -4.88
C ALA A 151 -2.26 -6.26 -5.85
N LEU A 152 -3.14 -6.34 -6.85
CA LEU A 152 -3.11 -7.36 -7.90
C LEU A 152 -1.83 -7.29 -8.73
N ALA A 153 -1.40 -6.09 -9.15
CA ALA A 153 -0.19 -5.92 -9.95
C ALA A 153 1.07 -6.35 -9.17
N ILE A 154 1.18 -5.98 -7.89
CA ILE A 154 2.27 -6.40 -7.01
C ILE A 154 2.22 -7.92 -6.80
N ALA A 155 1.06 -8.49 -6.51
CA ALA A 155 0.90 -9.92 -6.28
C ALA A 155 1.24 -10.76 -7.52
N LYS A 156 0.88 -10.28 -8.72
CA LYS A 156 1.30 -10.89 -10.00
C LYS A 156 2.82 -10.83 -10.19
N SER A 157 3.45 -9.70 -9.90
CA SER A 157 4.90 -9.56 -10.03
C SER A 157 5.69 -10.47 -9.09
N LEU A 158 5.12 -10.77 -7.92
CA LEU A 158 5.65 -11.70 -6.93
C LEU A 158 5.22 -13.17 -7.16
N ASN A 159 4.41 -13.44 -8.19
CA ASN A 159 3.81 -14.75 -8.42
C ASN A 159 2.91 -15.25 -7.25
N ILE A 160 2.34 -14.38 -6.43
CA ILE A 160 1.41 -14.75 -5.35
C ILE A 160 0.07 -15.20 -5.94
N CYS A 161 -0.46 -14.48 -6.91
CA CYS A 161 -1.67 -14.83 -7.66
C CYS A 161 -1.46 -14.68 -9.17
N ASN A 162 -2.34 -15.30 -9.94
CA ASN A 162 -2.32 -15.26 -11.39
C ASN A 162 -3.52 -14.49 -11.96
N ASN A 163 -4.68 -14.58 -11.32
CA ASN A 163 -5.97 -14.11 -11.83
C ASN A 163 -6.64 -13.15 -10.85
N GLU A 164 -7.59 -12.37 -11.36
CA GLU A 164 -8.37 -11.41 -10.57
C GLU A 164 -9.37 -12.07 -9.62
N ASP A 165 -9.86 -13.27 -9.95
CA ASP A 165 -10.75 -14.09 -9.12
C ASP A 165 -10.09 -14.57 -7.80
N GLN A 166 -8.79 -14.36 -7.67
CA GLN A 166 -8.03 -14.60 -6.43
C GLN A 166 -7.89 -13.36 -5.54
N VAL A 167 -8.56 -12.26 -5.89
CA VAL A 167 -8.54 -10.99 -5.14
C VAL A 167 -9.90 -10.77 -4.48
N MET A 168 -9.89 -10.29 -3.23
CA MET A 168 -11.09 -9.88 -2.50
C MET A 168 -10.84 -8.53 -1.83
N THR A 169 -11.83 -7.68 -1.83
CA THR A 169 -11.76 -6.34 -1.20
C THR A 169 -12.35 -6.34 0.21
N GLY A 170 -11.97 -5.34 1.02
CA GLY A 170 -12.56 -5.15 2.33
C GLY A 170 -14.08 -4.96 2.29
N ALA A 171 -14.62 -4.29 1.27
CA ALA A 171 -16.07 -4.14 1.09
C ALA A 171 -16.77 -5.49 0.89
N GLU A 172 -16.22 -6.37 0.05
CA GLU A 172 -16.75 -7.71 -0.16
C GLU A 172 -16.66 -8.58 1.11
N ILE A 173 -15.68 -8.34 2.00
CA ILE A 173 -15.58 -9.02 3.29
C ILE A 173 -16.67 -8.54 4.24
N GLU A 174 -17.06 -7.26 4.20
CA GLU A 174 -18.13 -6.70 5.04
C GLU A 174 -19.51 -7.24 4.65
N GLU A 175 -19.73 -7.54 3.38
CA GLU A 175 -21.02 -8.04 2.87
C GLU A 175 -21.29 -9.52 3.18
N ILE A 176 -20.28 -10.28 3.62
CA ILE A 176 -20.40 -11.73 3.86
C ILE A 176 -20.20 -12.09 5.34
N ASP A 177 -20.84 -13.16 5.74
CA ASP A 177 -20.64 -13.75 7.07
C ASP A 177 -19.31 -14.55 7.17
N ASP A 178 -18.94 -14.94 8.38
CA ASP A 178 -17.70 -15.67 8.61
C ASP A 178 -17.69 -17.06 7.96
N SER A 179 -18.85 -17.74 7.88
CA SER A 179 -18.99 -19.06 7.25
C SER A 179 -18.74 -19.00 5.74
N GLU A 180 -19.20 -17.93 5.08
CA GLU A 180 -18.93 -17.68 3.67
C GLU A 180 -17.47 -17.26 3.44
N LEU A 181 -16.92 -16.44 4.33
CA LEU A 181 -15.51 -16.07 4.27
C LEU A 181 -14.59 -17.29 4.39
N GLU A 182 -14.89 -18.25 5.29
CA GLU A 182 -14.16 -19.50 5.45
C GLU A 182 -14.10 -20.33 4.14
N LYS A 183 -15.15 -20.29 3.34
CA LYS A 183 -15.17 -20.94 2.01
C LYS A 183 -14.33 -20.19 0.99
N LYS A 184 -14.44 -18.85 0.95
CA LYS A 184 -13.78 -18.00 -0.04
C LYS A 184 -12.26 -17.91 0.15
N VAL A 185 -11.75 -17.86 1.40
CA VAL A 185 -10.30 -17.77 1.68
C VAL A 185 -9.48 -18.94 1.09
N LYS A 186 -10.11 -20.09 0.80
CA LYS A 186 -9.44 -21.23 0.17
C LYS A 186 -8.87 -20.87 -1.22
N LYS A 187 -9.55 -19.98 -1.95
CA LYS A 187 -9.20 -19.56 -3.32
C LYS A 187 -8.48 -18.21 -3.35
N VAL A 188 -8.84 -17.30 -2.45
CA VAL A 188 -8.30 -15.94 -2.40
C VAL A 188 -6.83 -15.95 -2.00
N ARG A 189 -6.04 -15.11 -2.64
CA ARG A 189 -4.60 -14.91 -2.37
C ARG A 189 -4.23 -13.46 -2.09
N VAL A 190 -5.14 -12.53 -2.40
CA VAL A 190 -4.92 -11.09 -2.21
C VAL A 190 -6.16 -10.49 -1.56
N PHE A 191 -5.97 -9.81 -0.44
CA PHE A 191 -7.00 -9.02 0.22
C PHE A 191 -6.60 -7.55 0.15
N ALA A 192 -7.41 -6.73 -0.54
CA ALA A 192 -7.14 -5.32 -0.82
C ALA A 192 -8.11 -4.40 -0.09
N ARG A 193 -7.68 -3.18 0.26
CA ARG A 193 -8.49 -2.19 1.01
C ARG A 193 -9.10 -2.74 2.30
N VAL A 194 -8.35 -3.56 3.01
CA VAL A 194 -8.82 -4.17 4.26
C VAL A 194 -8.59 -3.27 5.46
N SER A 195 -9.54 -3.31 6.40
CA SER A 195 -9.44 -2.71 7.72
C SER A 195 -8.74 -3.65 8.71
N PRO A 196 -8.35 -3.17 9.91
CA PRO A 196 -7.79 -4.02 10.96
C PRO A 196 -8.73 -5.18 11.37
N SER A 197 -10.04 -4.93 11.44
CA SER A 197 -11.04 -5.96 11.74
C SER A 197 -11.09 -7.05 10.68
N HIS A 198 -10.93 -6.68 9.41
CA HIS A 198 -10.88 -7.66 8.31
C HIS A 198 -9.66 -8.57 8.42
N LYS A 199 -8.48 -8.03 8.81
CA LYS A 199 -7.27 -8.85 8.99
C LYS A 199 -7.49 -9.95 10.01
N LEU A 200 -8.14 -9.61 11.13
CA LEU A 200 -8.48 -10.59 12.17
C LEU A 200 -9.45 -11.66 11.66
N ARG A 201 -10.52 -11.28 10.94
CA ARG A 201 -11.48 -12.22 10.34
C ARG A 201 -10.82 -13.16 9.34
N ILE A 202 -9.91 -12.65 8.51
CA ILE A 202 -9.16 -13.45 7.52
C ILE A 202 -8.30 -14.51 8.22
N VAL A 203 -7.53 -14.13 9.26
CA VAL A 203 -6.71 -15.06 10.03
C VAL A 203 -7.57 -16.17 10.65
N ARG A 204 -8.69 -15.80 11.28
CA ARG A 204 -9.64 -16.76 11.86
C ARG A 204 -10.21 -17.72 10.82
N ALA A 205 -10.60 -17.21 9.66
CA ALA A 205 -11.14 -18.03 8.58
C ALA A 205 -10.13 -19.07 8.05
N PHE A 206 -8.83 -18.70 7.94
CA PHE A 206 -7.78 -19.65 7.60
C PHE A 206 -7.57 -20.71 8.69
N LYS A 207 -7.53 -20.32 9.97
CA LYS A 207 -7.38 -21.23 11.10
C LYS A 207 -8.53 -22.22 11.19
N LYS A 208 -9.77 -21.76 11.05
CA LYS A 208 -10.96 -22.65 11.02
C LYS A 208 -10.96 -23.66 9.89
N ASN A 209 -10.27 -23.35 8.79
CA ASN A 209 -10.01 -24.31 7.70
C ASN A 209 -8.87 -25.31 8.01
N GLY A 210 -8.33 -25.32 9.22
CA GLY A 210 -7.26 -26.23 9.64
C GLY A 210 -5.86 -25.83 9.15
N ASN A 211 -5.67 -24.58 8.72
CA ASN A 211 -4.34 -24.10 8.33
C ASN A 211 -3.58 -23.59 9.55
N ILE A 212 -2.28 -23.84 9.58
CA ILE A 212 -1.33 -23.12 10.46
C ILE A 212 -1.02 -21.78 9.82
N VAL A 213 -1.33 -20.69 10.51
CA VAL A 213 -1.25 -19.33 9.97
C VAL A 213 -0.10 -18.57 10.61
N ALA A 214 0.83 -18.09 9.78
CA ALA A 214 1.80 -17.07 10.15
C ALA A 214 1.29 -15.71 9.67
N MET A 215 1.23 -14.72 10.55
CA MET A 215 0.81 -13.35 10.23
C MET A 215 1.93 -12.37 10.47
N THR A 216 2.26 -11.56 9.47
CA THR A 216 3.27 -10.50 9.57
C THR A 216 2.61 -9.13 9.60
N GLY A 217 3.20 -8.19 10.33
CA GLY A 217 2.75 -6.79 10.32
C GLY A 217 3.74 -5.86 11.03
N ASP A 218 3.55 -4.57 10.81
CA ASP A 218 4.40 -3.50 11.34
C ASP A 218 3.62 -2.44 12.14
N GLY A 219 2.31 -2.34 11.91
CA GLY A 219 1.46 -1.31 12.51
C GLY A 219 0.65 -1.79 13.72
N VAL A 220 0.29 -0.85 14.61
CA VAL A 220 -0.61 -1.10 15.75
C VAL A 220 -1.90 -1.81 15.30
N ASN A 221 -2.36 -1.50 14.10
CA ASN A 221 -3.55 -2.08 13.49
C ASN A 221 -3.42 -3.58 13.15
N ASP A 222 -2.20 -4.12 13.11
CA ASP A 222 -1.91 -5.52 12.82
C ASP A 222 -1.85 -6.39 14.09
N ALA A 223 -1.62 -5.78 15.24
CA ALA A 223 -1.42 -6.48 16.49
C ALA A 223 -2.54 -7.49 16.85
N PRO A 224 -3.84 -7.20 16.67
CA PRO A 224 -4.89 -8.18 16.94
C PRO A 224 -4.81 -9.42 16.02
N ALA A 225 -4.48 -9.24 14.74
CA ALA A 225 -4.34 -10.34 13.77
C ALA A 225 -3.05 -11.14 14.01
N ILE A 226 -1.96 -10.48 14.39
CA ILE A 226 -0.68 -11.09 14.77
C ILE A 226 -0.86 -11.98 16.00
N LYS A 227 -1.55 -11.47 17.04
CA LYS A 227 -1.82 -12.23 18.26
C LYS A 227 -2.75 -13.42 18.03
N GLU A 228 -3.68 -13.33 17.10
CA GLU A 228 -4.63 -14.41 16.74
C GLU A 228 -3.96 -15.52 15.93
N ALA A 229 -2.92 -15.22 15.16
CA ALA A 229 -2.21 -16.19 14.32
C ALA A 229 -1.51 -17.27 15.17
N ASP A 230 -1.20 -18.43 14.58
CA ASP A 230 -0.42 -19.47 15.25
C ASP A 230 1.04 -19.04 15.41
N ILE A 231 1.54 -18.22 14.48
CA ILE A 231 2.86 -17.58 14.53
C ILE A 231 2.69 -16.11 14.19
N GLY A 232 2.70 -15.25 15.19
CA GLY A 232 2.73 -13.79 15.01
C GLY A 232 4.15 -13.31 14.75
N ILE A 233 4.35 -12.51 13.70
CA ILE A 233 5.67 -12.00 13.29
C ILE A 233 5.62 -10.48 13.18
N ALA A 234 6.47 -9.79 13.95
CA ALA A 234 6.61 -8.35 13.88
C ALA A 234 7.88 -7.94 13.13
N MET A 235 7.81 -6.77 12.45
CA MET A 235 8.98 -6.13 11.88
C MET A 235 9.83 -5.51 12.98
N GLY A 236 11.14 -5.68 12.93
CA GLY A 236 12.08 -5.21 13.98
C GLY A 236 12.44 -3.75 13.83
N ILE A 237 12.59 -3.27 12.57
CA ILE A 237 12.98 -1.89 12.25
C ILE A 237 11.73 -1.00 12.16
N SER A 238 10.76 -1.36 11.30
CA SER A 238 9.54 -0.57 11.07
C SER A 238 8.40 -0.89 12.04
N GLY A 239 8.46 -2.03 12.75
CA GLY A 239 7.40 -2.47 13.64
C GLY A 239 7.28 -1.62 14.92
N THR A 240 6.03 -1.31 15.29
CA THR A 240 5.72 -0.63 16.55
C THR A 240 5.92 -1.55 17.76
N ASP A 241 6.14 -0.97 18.96
CA ASP A 241 6.31 -1.75 20.19
C ASP A 241 5.09 -2.64 20.47
N VAL A 242 3.88 -2.13 20.22
CA VAL A 242 2.63 -2.90 20.36
C VAL A 242 2.63 -4.16 19.47
N THR A 243 3.14 -4.03 18.25
CA THR A 243 3.23 -5.16 17.31
C THR A 243 4.26 -6.18 17.77
N LYS A 244 5.41 -5.71 18.26
CA LYS A 244 6.47 -6.56 18.80
C LYS A 244 6.02 -7.33 20.04
N GLU A 245 5.31 -6.69 20.95
CA GLU A 245 4.73 -7.34 22.13
C GLU A 245 3.66 -8.39 21.79
N ALA A 246 2.90 -8.17 20.72
CA ALA A 246 1.86 -9.11 20.26
C ALA A 246 2.44 -10.31 19.51
N SER A 247 3.71 -10.28 19.10
CA SER A 247 4.33 -11.26 18.22
C SER A 247 5.06 -12.37 18.98
N SER A 248 5.20 -13.53 18.30
CA SER A 248 6.04 -14.65 18.77
C SER A 248 7.45 -14.59 18.20
N MET A 249 7.66 -13.79 17.13
CA MET A 249 8.93 -13.65 16.42
C MET A 249 9.11 -12.22 15.94
N ILE A 250 10.34 -11.72 15.98
CA ILE A 250 10.68 -10.38 15.48
C ILE A 250 11.75 -10.53 14.39
N LEU A 251 11.48 -9.92 13.22
CA LEU A 251 12.41 -9.89 12.10
C LEU A 251 13.33 -8.67 12.20
N MET A 252 14.57 -8.89 12.55
CA MET A 252 15.53 -7.81 12.78
C MET A 252 15.91 -7.02 11.52
N ASP A 253 15.69 -7.61 10.33
CA ASP A 253 16.03 -7.06 9.01
C ASP A 253 14.80 -6.64 8.19
N ASP A 254 13.59 -6.78 8.74
CA ASP A 254 12.32 -6.54 8.05
C ASP A 254 12.23 -7.25 6.69
N ASN A 255 12.82 -8.43 6.56
CA ASN A 255 12.90 -9.15 5.30
C ASN A 255 12.07 -10.43 5.31
N PHE A 256 11.10 -10.52 4.40
CA PHE A 256 10.24 -11.70 4.24
C PHE A 256 11.05 -12.99 3.95
N SER A 257 12.20 -12.90 3.27
CA SER A 257 13.05 -14.05 2.99
C SER A 257 13.60 -14.71 4.26
N THR A 258 13.77 -13.95 5.34
CA THR A 258 14.22 -14.46 6.64
C THR A 258 13.16 -15.34 7.30
N ILE A 259 11.86 -15.09 7.08
CA ILE A 259 10.78 -15.97 7.52
C ILE A 259 10.91 -17.33 6.84
N VAL A 260 11.18 -17.33 5.54
CA VAL A 260 11.32 -18.56 4.75
C VAL A 260 12.50 -19.38 5.23
N ALA A 261 13.64 -18.72 5.50
CA ALA A 261 14.81 -19.37 6.06
C ALA A 261 14.51 -19.99 7.46
N ALA A 262 13.82 -19.25 8.33
CA ALA A 262 13.42 -19.77 9.63
C ALA A 262 12.51 -21.01 9.55
N VAL A 263 11.59 -21.05 8.57
CA VAL A 263 10.75 -22.24 8.32
C VAL A 263 11.60 -23.40 7.81
N GLU A 264 12.56 -23.16 6.94
CA GLU A 264 13.47 -24.18 6.40
C GLU A 264 14.29 -24.80 7.52
N GLU A 265 14.93 -23.99 8.36
CA GLU A 265 15.70 -24.44 9.53
C GLU A 265 14.82 -25.20 10.54
N GLY A 266 13.64 -24.69 10.86
CA GLY A 266 12.71 -25.36 11.77
C GLY A 266 12.27 -26.75 11.28
N ARG A 267 12.10 -26.93 9.97
CA ARG A 267 11.82 -28.24 9.38
C ARG A 267 13.00 -29.20 9.48
N ILE A 268 14.23 -28.71 9.24
CA ILE A 268 15.46 -29.49 9.38
C ILE A 268 15.60 -30.00 10.82
N ILE A 269 15.44 -29.12 11.81
CA ILE A 269 15.47 -29.46 13.23
C ILE A 269 14.42 -30.53 13.57
N SER A 270 13.19 -30.35 13.10
CA SER A 270 12.10 -31.31 13.37
C SER A 270 12.39 -32.70 12.80
N VAL A 271 12.94 -32.80 11.59
CA VAL A 271 13.33 -34.08 10.98
C VAL A 271 14.47 -34.73 11.76
N SER A 272 15.49 -33.97 12.10
CA SER A 272 16.65 -34.47 12.86
C SER A 272 16.23 -35.00 14.25
N TYR A 273 15.34 -34.27 14.94
CA TYR A 273 14.84 -34.68 16.25
C TYR A 273 14.00 -35.99 16.18
N THR A 274 13.17 -36.14 15.17
CA THR A 274 12.37 -37.39 14.98
C THR A 274 13.26 -38.58 14.65
N HIS A 275 14.32 -38.39 13.88
CA HIS A 275 15.32 -39.43 13.60
C HIS A 275 16.07 -39.89 14.86
N LEU A 276 16.56 -38.94 15.66
CA LEU A 276 17.27 -39.23 16.91
C LEU A 276 16.36 -40.00 17.90
N ARG A 277 15.11 -39.58 18.05
CA ARG A 277 14.15 -40.21 18.94
C ARG A 277 13.76 -41.64 18.49
N ALA A 278 13.69 -41.88 17.17
CA ALA A 278 13.43 -43.23 16.64
C ALA A 278 14.58 -44.20 16.95
N HIS A 279 15.83 -43.75 16.94
CA HIS A 279 17.00 -44.55 17.32
C HIS A 279 17.10 -44.83 18.82
N GLU A 280 16.65 -43.90 19.68
CA GLU A 280 16.64 -44.09 21.13
C GLU A 280 15.58 -45.12 21.57
N THR A 281 14.48 -45.30 20.84
CA THR A 281 13.42 -46.23 21.15
C THR A 281 13.74 -47.69 20.72
N GLU A 282 14.75 -47.91 19.89
CA GLU A 282 15.19 -49.28 19.51
C GLU A 282 16.22 -49.90 20.50
N LEU A 283 16.62 -49.17 21.52
CA LEU A 283 17.63 -49.59 22.52
C LEU A 283 17.06 -50.00 23.88
N HIS A 284 15.74 -50.22 23.98
CA HIS A 284 15.09 -50.73 25.19
C HIS A 284 14.28 -51.97 24.93
#